data_ecf13512342a73d96bdec4766abad187
#
_entry.id   ecf13512342a73d96bdec4766abad187
#
_cell.length_a   1.000
_cell.length_b   1.000
_cell.length_c   1.000
_cell.angle_alpha   90.00
_cell.angle_beta   90.00
_cell.angle_gamma   90.00
#
_symmetry.space_group_name_H-M   'P 1'
#
loop_
_entity.id
_entity.type
_entity.pdbx_description
1 polymer ?
#
loop_
_entity_poly.entity_id
_entity_poly.type
_entity_poly.pdbx_seq_one_letter_code
_entity_poly.pdbx_strand_id
1 'polypeptide(L)'
;MNVHFKNINPVDSSVLKKRPVRILVFKTNLRFKKDIRHIEPLLDQHPGIMCWNVDRYDIDNVLRIETMHIQPKEIIRLVTKAGYFCEELPD
;
A
#
# COMPACT_ATOMS: atom_id res chain seq x y z
N MET A 1 -12.09 -4.48 -6.51
CA MET A 1 -10.76 -4.28 -5.91
C MET A 1 -9.86 -3.54 -6.88
N ASN A 2 -9.28 -2.45 -6.41
CA ASN A 2 -8.37 -1.66 -7.23
C ASN A 2 -6.93 -2.06 -6.89
N VAL A 3 -6.22 -2.54 -7.89
CA VAL A 3 -4.82 -2.91 -7.73
C VAL A 3 -3.99 -1.94 -8.56
N HIS A 4 -3.02 -1.30 -7.90
CA HIS A 4 -2.15 -0.33 -8.54
C HIS A 4 -0.71 -0.82 -8.50
N PHE A 5 -0.18 -1.15 -9.65
CA PHE A 5 1.21 -1.51 -9.79
C PHE A 5 1.99 -0.28 -10.21
N LYS A 6 3.01 0.02 -9.43
CA LYS A 6 3.90 1.11 -9.77
C LYS A 6 4.79 0.67 -10.92
N ASN A 7 5.60 1.57 -11.37
CA ASN A 7 6.45 1.42 -12.54
C ASN A 7 7.52 0.35 -12.31
N ILE A 8 7.12 -0.90 -12.27
CA ILE A 8 8.01 -2.03 -12.04
C ILE A 8 8.42 -2.61 -13.39
N ASN A 9 9.72 -2.67 -13.63
CA ASN A 9 10.23 -3.26 -14.85
C ASN A 9 10.17 -4.79 -14.73
N PRO A 10 9.35 -5.47 -15.54
CA PRO A 10 9.24 -6.92 -15.45
C PRO A 10 10.51 -7.67 -15.78
N VAL A 11 11.46 -7.02 -16.46
CA VAL A 11 12.73 -7.65 -16.81
C VAL A 11 13.59 -7.88 -15.57
N ASP A 12 13.34 -7.13 -14.49
CA ASP A 12 14.14 -7.22 -13.28
C ASP A 12 13.61 -8.23 -12.27
N SER A 13 12.85 -9.21 -12.72
CA SER A 13 12.32 -10.23 -11.81
C SER A 13 13.42 -10.99 -11.09
N SER A 14 14.60 -11.09 -11.67
CA SER A 14 15.74 -11.74 -11.03
C SER A 14 16.21 -10.96 -9.78
N VAL A 15 16.07 -9.65 -9.81
CA VAL A 15 16.40 -8.80 -8.66
C VAL A 15 15.39 -9.04 -7.55
N LEU A 16 14.12 -9.16 -7.90
CA LEU A 16 13.06 -9.41 -6.92
C LEU A 16 13.24 -10.74 -6.22
N LYS A 17 13.77 -11.74 -6.90
CA LYS A 17 14.03 -13.06 -6.32
C LYS A 17 15.08 -13.03 -5.23
N LYS A 18 15.99 -12.09 -5.27
CA LYS A 18 17.07 -11.98 -4.29
C LYS A 18 16.67 -11.28 -3.01
N ARG A 19 15.55 -10.55 -3.03
CA ARG A 19 15.06 -9.80 -1.88
C ARG A 19 13.62 -10.20 -1.61
N PRO A 20 13.33 -10.63 -0.39
CA PRO A 20 11.97 -11.02 -0.05
C PRO A 20 11.03 -9.83 -0.14
N VAL A 21 9.90 -10.04 -0.81
CA VAL A 21 8.81 -9.08 -0.84
C VAL A 21 7.97 -9.30 0.40
N ARG A 22 7.68 -8.24 1.11
CA ARG A 22 6.81 -8.28 2.27
C ARG A 22 5.49 -7.64 1.93
N ILE A 23 4.43 -8.18 2.49
CA ILE A 23 3.09 -7.61 2.33
C ILE A 23 2.67 -7.04 3.68
N LEU A 24 2.50 -5.73 3.71
CA LEU A 24 2.02 -5.02 4.90
C LEU A 24 0.53 -4.80 4.76
N VAL A 25 -0.22 -5.05 5.82
CA VAL A 25 -1.68 -5.03 5.79
C VAL A 25 -2.19 -4.07 6.86
N PHE A 26 -3.09 -3.17 6.48
CA PHE A 26 -3.57 -2.13 7.37
C PHE A 26 -5.09 -2.02 7.33
N LYS A 27 -5.68 -1.78 8.49
CA LYS A 27 -7.06 -1.36 8.61
C LYS A 27 -7.10 0.14 8.38
N THR A 28 -8.02 0.59 7.53
CA THR A 28 -8.15 2.01 7.20
C THR A 28 -9.62 2.43 7.15
N ASN A 29 -9.86 3.72 6.88
CA ASN A 29 -11.19 4.21 6.57
C ASN A 29 -11.27 4.74 5.13
N LEU A 30 -10.48 4.15 4.24
CA LEU A 30 -10.52 4.48 2.81
C LEU A 30 -11.73 3.81 2.16
N ARG A 31 -12.91 4.42 2.32
CA ARG A 31 -14.19 3.80 1.97
C ARG A 31 -14.69 4.12 0.57
N PHE A 32 -14.40 5.32 0.10
CA PHE A 32 -15.00 5.84 -1.13
C PHE A 32 -13.96 6.00 -2.22
N LYS A 33 -14.43 6.06 -3.46
CA LYS A 33 -13.53 6.27 -4.60
C LYS A 33 -12.73 7.55 -4.46
N LYS A 34 -13.34 8.60 -3.89
CA LYS A 34 -12.64 9.88 -3.67
C LYS A 34 -11.47 9.72 -2.72
N ASP A 35 -11.61 8.83 -1.72
CA ASP A 35 -10.54 8.56 -0.77
C ASP A 35 -9.37 7.87 -1.46
N ILE A 36 -9.69 6.89 -2.32
CA ILE A 36 -8.68 6.18 -3.09
C ILE A 36 -7.94 7.15 -4.02
N ARG A 37 -8.67 8.01 -4.70
CA ARG A 37 -8.05 9.00 -5.60
C ARG A 37 -7.14 9.96 -4.84
N HIS A 38 -7.50 10.29 -3.61
CA HIS A 38 -6.70 11.19 -2.78
C HIS A 38 -5.39 10.54 -2.34
N ILE A 39 -5.45 9.27 -1.95
CA ILE A 39 -4.27 8.56 -1.45
C ILE A 39 -3.37 8.03 -2.58
N GLU A 40 -3.95 7.78 -3.75
CA GLU A 40 -3.25 7.17 -4.88
C GLU A 40 -1.93 7.86 -5.24
N PRO A 41 -1.89 9.18 -5.46
CA PRO A 41 -0.62 9.81 -5.84
C PRO A 41 0.43 9.71 -4.73
N LEU A 42 0.00 9.70 -3.48
CA LEU A 42 0.93 9.60 -2.36
C LEU A 42 1.59 8.21 -2.31
N LEU A 43 0.80 7.19 -2.58
CA LEU A 43 1.33 5.81 -2.61
C LEU A 43 2.13 5.56 -3.89
N ASP A 44 1.66 6.06 -5.03
CA ASP A 44 2.33 5.83 -6.30
C ASP A 44 3.68 6.53 -6.39
N GLN A 45 3.83 7.65 -5.70
CA GLN A 45 5.09 8.41 -5.71
C GLN A 45 6.11 7.86 -4.73
N HIS A 46 5.71 7.01 -3.81
CA HIS A 46 6.63 6.50 -2.81
C HIS A 46 7.53 5.42 -3.42
N PRO A 47 8.85 5.65 -3.43
CA PRO A 47 9.78 4.75 -4.14
C PRO A 47 9.87 3.35 -3.55
N GLY A 48 9.53 3.19 -2.28
CA GLY A 48 9.60 1.89 -1.62
C GLY A 48 8.35 1.03 -1.79
N ILE A 49 7.28 1.58 -2.35
CA ILE A 49 6.04 0.84 -2.56
C ILE A 49 6.06 0.24 -3.96
N MET A 50 6.03 -1.09 -4.04
CA MET A 50 6.03 -1.80 -5.31
C MET A 50 4.65 -1.93 -5.89
N CYS A 51 3.67 -2.18 -5.02
CA CYS A 51 2.29 -2.43 -5.42
C CYS A 51 1.41 -2.16 -4.22
N TRP A 52 0.17 -1.72 -4.45
CA TRP A 52 -0.78 -1.53 -3.37
C TRP A 52 -2.21 -1.74 -3.89
N ASN A 53 -3.10 -2.10 -2.97
CA ASN A 53 -4.53 -2.13 -3.27
C ASN A 53 -5.32 -1.83 -2.00
N VAL A 54 -6.57 -1.44 -2.18
CA VAL A 54 -7.50 -1.26 -1.07
C VAL A 54 -8.74 -2.11 -1.34
N ASP A 55 -9.06 -2.99 -0.39
CA ASP A 55 -10.27 -3.79 -0.47
C ASP A 55 -11.39 -3.03 0.24
N ARG A 56 -12.21 -2.34 -0.55
CA ARG A 56 -13.30 -1.52 -0.02
C ARG A 56 -14.52 -2.33 0.37
N TYR A 57 -14.56 -3.61 -0.01
CA TYR A 57 -15.65 -4.50 0.36
C TYR A 57 -15.45 -5.14 1.73
N ASP A 58 -14.21 -5.13 2.20
CA ASP A 58 -13.91 -5.57 3.56
C ASP A 58 -14.32 -4.48 4.54
N ILE A 59 -14.90 -4.87 5.66
CA ILE A 59 -15.35 -3.93 6.69
C ILE A 59 -14.21 -3.06 7.20
N ASP A 60 -12.99 -3.58 7.15
CA ASP A 60 -11.80 -2.86 7.62
C ASP A 60 -11.15 -2.02 6.53
N ASN A 61 -11.70 -1.98 5.32
CA ASN A 61 -11.14 -1.23 4.19
C ASN A 61 -9.64 -1.47 4.10
N VAL A 62 -9.27 -2.72 3.92
CA VAL A 62 -7.89 -3.18 4.07
C VAL A 62 -6.99 -2.62 2.98
N LEU A 63 -5.93 -1.95 3.40
CA LEU A 63 -4.86 -1.48 2.52
C LEU A 63 -3.72 -2.49 2.57
N ARG A 64 -3.34 -3.01 1.40
CA ARG A 64 -2.20 -3.91 1.26
C ARG A 64 -1.09 -3.20 0.52
N ILE A 65 0.10 -3.28 1.09
CA ILE A 65 1.30 -2.67 0.52
C ILE A 65 2.34 -3.76 0.30
N GLU A 66 2.84 -3.87 -0.93
CA GLU A 66 3.96 -4.76 -1.22
C GLU A 66 5.23 -3.94 -1.27
N THR A 67 6.19 -4.34 -0.48
CA THR A 67 7.45 -3.62 -0.35
C THR A 67 8.58 -4.58 0.03
N MET A 68 9.82 -4.17 -0.22
CA MET A 68 10.99 -4.93 0.19
C MET A 68 11.61 -4.41 1.49
N HIS A 69 11.37 -3.15 1.84
CA HIS A 69 12.11 -2.55 2.95
C HIS A 69 11.36 -1.50 3.77
N ILE A 70 10.13 -1.14 3.39
CA ILE A 70 9.38 -0.13 4.15
C ILE A 70 8.88 -0.71 5.47
N GLN A 71 8.98 0.08 6.53
CA GLN A 71 8.44 -0.29 7.83
C GLN A 71 6.97 0.11 7.91
N PRO A 72 6.14 -0.66 8.64
CA PRO A 72 4.71 -0.34 8.76
C PRO A 72 4.42 1.07 9.24
N LYS A 73 5.20 1.57 10.19
CA LYS A 73 4.99 2.91 10.75
C LYS A 73 5.11 4.00 9.69
N GLU A 74 5.89 3.77 8.65
CA GLU A 74 6.06 4.73 7.57
C GLU A 74 4.77 4.87 6.75
N ILE A 75 4.10 3.75 6.51
CA ILE A 75 2.81 3.76 5.80
C ILE A 75 1.74 4.40 6.67
N ILE A 76 1.72 4.05 7.97
CA ILE A 76 0.77 4.65 8.91
C ILE A 76 0.91 6.17 8.90
N ARG A 77 2.15 6.66 8.96
CA ARG A 77 2.42 8.10 8.95
C ARG A 77 1.94 8.75 7.66
N LEU A 78 2.19 8.12 6.53
CA LEU A 78 1.80 8.65 5.23
C LEU A 78 0.29 8.76 5.11
N VAL A 79 -0.43 7.71 5.50
CA VAL A 79 -1.88 7.66 5.40
C VAL A 79 -2.55 8.61 6.40
N THR A 80 -2.06 8.65 7.64
CA THR A 80 -2.62 9.55 8.66
C THR A 80 -2.36 11.01 8.33
N LYS A 81 -1.23 11.31 7.72
CA LYS A 81 -0.92 12.66 7.26
C LYS A 81 -1.89 13.13 6.18
N ALA A 82 -2.39 12.20 5.40
CA ALA A 82 -3.38 12.50 4.35
C ALA A 82 -4.78 12.68 4.92
N GLY A 83 -4.97 12.44 6.22
CA GLY A 83 -6.25 12.65 6.89
C GLY A 83 -7.07 11.39 7.09
N TYR A 84 -6.47 10.22 6.97
CA TYR A 84 -7.19 8.96 7.11
C TYR A 84 -6.69 8.13 8.29
N PHE A 85 -7.55 7.25 8.77
CA PHE A 85 -7.18 6.28 9.80
C PHE A 85 -6.33 5.17 9.18
N CYS A 86 -5.32 4.72 9.89
CA CYS A 86 -4.47 3.61 9.44
C CYS A 86 -3.87 2.89 10.64
N GLU A 87 -4.10 1.60 10.71
CA GLU A 87 -3.61 0.76 11.80
C GLU A 87 -3.13 -0.55 11.21
N GLU A 88 -1.95 -0.98 11.61
CA GLU A 88 -1.43 -2.26 11.12
C GLU A 88 -2.27 -3.41 11.66
N LEU A 89 -2.65 -4.32 10.76
CA LEU A 89 -3.33 -5.55 11.14
C LEU A 89 -2.30 -6.63 11.44
N PRO A 90 -2.47 -7.37 12.53
CA PRO A 90 -1.57 -8.49 12.81
C PRO A 90 -1.76 -9.61 11.81
N ASP A 91 -0.70 -10.32 11.54
CA ASP A 91 -0.73 -11.48 10.67
C ASP A 91 -1.48 -12.66 11.32
#